data_652bb7901b975024d4c493d9b7d22d0f
#
_entry.id   652bb7901b975024d4c493d9b7d22d0f
#
_cell.length_a   1.000
_cell.length_b   1.000
_cell.length_c   1.000
_cell.angle_alpha   90.00
_cell.angle_beta   90.00
_cell.angle_gamma   90.00
#
_symmetry.space_group_name_H-M   'P 1'
#
loop_
_entity.id
_entity.type
_entity.pdbx_description
1 polymer ?
#
loop_
_entity_poly.entity_id
_entity_poly.type
_entity_poly.pdbx_seq_one_letter_code
_entity_poly.pdbx_strand_id
1 'polypeptide(L)'
;MRGARATGRALLVLAVLVSGYVAAGARPDESGRGPLTLATAGDLTGYLEPLLSGWNRAHPGERVTLVELPNSTDETREQMETDLRGAGRGRFDVLNIDVDWTSQFAAAGWIRPLPRERFPLDTFLRPVVDTATYEGRLYAVPYVTNAGLLLYRKDVLAEEGLPPPRTWAELERDARTVAPRHGLDGYAGQMLPYEGLTVNAAEAVYSTGGSILGDEGRRVTVDSAAAREGIGFLVRGVREGWIPRESLTYTEEESKQAFKDGRLLFLRNWPYAYVAADSAGSAVAGRVGAVRLPGPDGPGTSVLGGSNLAVTAHTRHPDSAKRLIDYLTSEPVQREVLTLGALPPVRAALYDDPALVRRFPYLPVLRDAVLSAAPRPKSPRYDQVSLVVQAVVHDALTGRQSPDDAVRRLATELAAVTRR
;
A
#
# COMPACT_ATOMS: atom_id res chain seq x y z
N MET A 1 76.35 -2.56 -50.99
CA MET A 1 74.92 -2.12 -51.01
C MET A 1 74.04 -3.34 -51.12
N ARG A 2 73.44 -3.72 -50.00
CA ARG A 2 72.29 -4.65 -49.88
C ARG A 2 72.15 -4.99 -48.37
N GLY A 3 70.99 -4.68 -47.77
CA GLY A 3 70.66 -5.25 -46.50
C GLY A 3 69.96 -4.26 -45.54
N ALA A 4 68.66 -4.05 -45.73
CA ALA A 4 67.79 -3.57 -44.66
C ALA A 4 66.33 -3.76 -45.10
N ARG A 5 65.76 -4.94 -44.89
CA ARG A 5 64.31 -5.17 -44.95
C ARG A 5 64.02 -6.55 -44.33
N ALA A 6 63.95 -6.65 -42.97
CA ALA A 6 63.41 -7.85 -42.31
C ALA A 6 63.12 -7.68 -40.81
N THR A 7 62.70 -6.49 -40.34
CA THR A 7 62.35 -6.33 -38.92
C THR A 7 60.99 -5.70 -38.65
N GLY A 8 60.13 -5.52 -39.68
CA GLY A 8 58.85 -4.81 -39.55
C GLY A 8 57.61 -5.70 -39.40
N ARG A 9 57.69 -7.03 -39.51
CA ARG A 9 56.50 -7.91 -39.51
C ARG A 9 56.23 -8.71 -38.25
N ALA A 10 57.15 -8.76 -37.29
CA ALA A 10 56.96 -9.54 -36.08
C ALA A 10 56.26 -8.77 -34.92
N LEU A 11 56.28 -7.44 -34.95
CA LEU A 11 55.63 -6.62 -33.87
C LEU A 11 54.13 -6.35 -34.08
N LEU A 12 53.61 -6.52 -35.32
CA LEU A 12 52.17 -6.28 -35.61
C LEU A 12 51.28 -7.49 -35.22
N VAL A 13 51.85 -8.71 -35.20
CA VAL A 13 51.09 -9.93 -34.84
C VAL A 13 50.93 -10.08 -33.32
N LEU A 14 51.86 -9.58 -32.51
CA LEU A 14 51.80 -9.66 -31.05
C LEU A 14 50.80 -8.63 -30.46
N ALA A 15 50.66 -7.46 -31.09
CA ALA A 15 49.67 -6.43 -30.65
C ALA A 15 48.21 -6.82 -30.90
N VAL A 16 47.93 -7.59 -31.99
CA VAL A 16 46.57 -8.09 -32.28
C VAL A 16 46.17 -9.24 -31.35
N LEU A 17 47.12 -10.08 -30.93
CA LEU A 17 46.83 -11.18 -29.97
C LEU A 17 46.61 -10.70 -28.54
N VAL A 18 47.28 -9.64 -28.10
CA VAL A 18 47.05 -9.04 -26.75
C VAL A 18 45.76 -8.24 -26.71
N SER A 19 45.39 -7.55 -27.78
CA SER A 19 44.08 -6.85 -27.85
C SER A 19 42.88 -7.80 -27.96
N GLY A 20 43.09 -9.02 -28.51
CA GLY A 20 42.01 -10.05 -28.53
C GLY A 20 41.82 -10.78 -27.22
N TYR A 21 42.81 -10.76 -26.29
CA TYR A 21 42.70 -11.45 -25.02
C TYR A 21 42.07 -10.59 -23.89
N VAL A 22 42.03 -9.29 -24.04
CA VAL A 22 41.35 -8.36 -23.10
C VAL A 22 39.86 -8.20 -23.39
N ALA A 23 39.41 -8.54 -24.61
CA ALA A 23 37.98 -8.47 -24.99
C ALA A 23 37.20 -9.79 -24.77
N ALA A 24 37.84 -10.87 -24.34
CA ALA A 24 37.21 -12.20 -24.19
C ALA A 24 36.89 -12.57 -22.75
N GLY A 25 36.80 -11.63 -21.81
CA GLY A 25 36.81 -11.94 -20.39
C GLY A 25 35.70 -11.39 -19.51
N ALA A 26 34.53 -11.09 -20.03
CA ALA A 26 33.35 -10.98 -19.16
C ALA A 26 32.22 -11.74 -19.84
N ARG A 27 32.14 -13.05 -19.61
CA ARG A 27 30.88 -13.76 -19.77
C ARG A 27 29.86 -13.05 -18.88
N PRO A 28 28.66 -12.72 -19.37
CA PRO A 28 27.59 -12.28 -18.49
C PRO A 28 27.51 -13.27 -17.34
N ASP A 29 27.48 -12.78 -16.12
CA ASP A 29 27.31 -13.63 -14.95
C ASP A 29 25.96 -14.35 -15.07
N GLU A 30 25.99 -15.60 -15.54
CA GLU A 30 24.83 -16.46 -15.71
C GLU A 30 24.22 -16.86 -14.36
N SER A 31 24.84 -16.47 -13.22
CA SER A 31 24.34 -16.77 -11.88
C SER A 31 23.05 -16.05 -11.52
N GLY A 32 22.63 -15.02 -12.30
CA GLY A 32 21.49 -14.17 -11.97
C GLY A 32 21.71 -13.34 -10.70
N ARG A 33 22.98 -13.20 -10.26
CA ARG A 33 23.39 -12.45 -9.08
C ARG A 33 24.10 -11.16 -9.44
N GLY A 34 24.00 -10.16 -8.57
CA GLY A 34 24.65 -8.88 -8.73
C GLY A 34 23.99 -7.76 -7.93
N PRO A 35 24.49 -6.52 -8.09
CA PRO A 35 23.91 -5.37 -7.41
C PRO A 35 22.49 -5.10 -7.86
N LEU A 36 21.68 -4.54 -6.95
CA LEU A 36 20.26 -4.28 -7.14
C LEU A 36 19.91 -2.82 -6.90
N THR A 37 18.87 -2.37 -7.55
CA THR A 37 18.16 -1.12 -7.22
C THR A 37 16.76 -1.44 -6.73
N LEU A 38 16.45 -1.03 -5.49
CA LEU A 38 15.12 -1.13 -4.90
C LEU A 38 14.43 0.23 -4.99
N ALA A 39 13.28 0.30 -5.63
CA ALA A 39 12.44 1.49 -5.66
C ALA A 39 11.24 1.35 -4.71
N THR A 40 10.97 2.39 -3.95
CA THR A 40 9.85 2.48 -3.00
C THR A 40 9.36 3.92 -2.88
N ALA A 41 8.14 4.15 -2.39
CA ALA A 41 7.75 5.46 -1.88
C ALA A 41 8.71 5.91 -0.77
N GLY A 42 8.81 7.22 -0.52
CA GLY A 42 9.73 7.77 0.47
C GLY A 42 9.54 7.16 1.86
N ASP A 43 10.64 6.80 2.50
CA ASP A 43 10.65 6.26 3.85
C ASP A 43 10.61 7.38 4.90
N LEU A 44 9.40 7.77 5.30
CA LEU A 44 9.18 8.83 6.29
C LEU A 44 9.70 8.50 7.70
N THR A 45 10.10 7.27 7.96
CA THR A 45 10.54 6.79 9.28
C THR A 45 12.01 6.43 9.34
N GLY A 46 12.67 6.29 8.18
CA GLY A 46 14.07 5.93 8.06
C GLY A 46 14.38 4.48 8.46
N TYR A 47 13.37 3.58 8.43
CA TYR A 47 13.54 2.18 8.86
C TYR A 47 14.29 1.33 7.83
N LEU A 48 14.17 1.67 6.55
CA LEU A 48 14.63 0.79 5.46
C LEU A 48 16.14 0.86 5.26
N GLU A 49 16.75 2.03 5.43
CA GLU A 49 18.19 2.19 5.23
C GLU A 49 19.04 1.35 6.21
N PRO A 50 18.76 1.27 7.53
CA PRO A 50 19.46 0.35 8.43
C PRO A 50 19.34 -1.12 8.00
N LEU A 51 18.18 -1.56 7.53
CA LEU A 51 17.96 -2.93 7.06
C LEU A 51 18.81 -3.22 5.81
N LEU A 52 18.79 -2.32 4.82
CA LEU A 52 19.59 -2.45 3.60
C LEU A 52 21.08 -2.34 3.88
N SER A 53 21.50 -1.53 4.84
CA SER A 53 22.88 -1.48 5.30
C SER A 53 23.33 -2.81 5.91
N GLY A 54 22.44 -3.49 6.66
CA GLY A 54 22.66 -4.85 7.16
C GLY A 54 22.88 -5.86 6.03
N TRP A 55 21.99 -5.84 5.04
CA TRP A 55 22.11 -6.65 3.82
C TRP A 55 23.43 -6.38 3.09
N ASN A 56 23.75 -5.12 2.83
CA ASN A 56 24.91 -4.71 2.05
C ASN A 56 26.24 -5.12 2.69
N ARG A 57 26.31 -5.15 4.03
CA ARG A 57 27.48 -5.68 4.75
C ARG A 57 27.62 -7.20 4.59
N ALA A 58 26.50 -7.91 4.64
CA ALA A 58 26.51 -9.38 4.53
C ALA A 58 26.68 -9.88 3.09
N HIS A 59 26.32 -9.07 2.09
CA HIS A 59 26.29 -9.45 0.67
C HIS A 59 26.99 -8.40 -0.22
N PRO A 60 28.33 -8.22 -0.12
CA PRO A 60 29.03 -7.14 -0.82
C PRO A 60 28.94 -7.22 -2.36
N GLY A 61 28.74 -8.43 -2.91
CA GLY A 61 28.50 -8.64 -4.36
C GLY A 61 27.06 -8.43 -4.82
N GLU A 62 26.10 -8.28 -3.89
CA GLU A 62 24.67 -8.14 -4.16
C GLU A 62 24.11 -6.88 -3.47
N ARG A 63 24.90 -5.80 -3.51
CA ARG A 63 24.55 -4.54 -2.82
C ARG A 63 23.25 -3.95 -3.39
N VAL A 64 22.44 -3.42 -2.49
CA VAL A 64 21.18 -2.74 -2.83
C VAL A 64 21.38 -1.24 -2.75
N THR A 65 20.99 -0.54 -3.80
CA THR A 65 20.81 0.92 -3.82
C THR A 65 19.32 1.22 -3.65
N LEU A 66 18.99 2.03 -2.65
CA LEU A 66 17.64 2.50 -2.43
C LEU A 66 17.35 3.70 -3.34
N VAL A 67 16.19 3.69 -4.00
CA VAL A 67 15.63 4.84 -4.71
C VAL A 67 14.28 5.17 -4.10
N GLU A 68 14.21 6.30 -3.44
CA GLU A 68 12.97 6.83 -2.88
C GLU A 68 12.26 7.66 -3.93
N LEU A 69 10.99 7.37 -4.13
CA LEU A 69 10.06 8.04 -5.02
C LEU A 69 9.15 8.97 -4.21
N PRO A 70 8.34 9.84 -4.82
CA PRO A 70 7.41 10.68 -4.09
C PRO A 70 6.49 9.90 -3.14
N ASN A 71 5.97 10.58 -2.11
CA ASN A 71 5.07 9.94 -1.14
C ASN A 71 3.61 9.83 -1.63
N SER A 72 3.24 10.57 -2.66
CA SER A 72 1.95 10.40 -3.31
C SER A 72 1.88 9.05 -4.02
N THR A 73 0.88 8.25 -3.68
CA THR A 73 0.65 6.92 -4.27
C THR A 73 0.57 6.98 -5.79
N ASP A 74 -0.17 7.96 -6.33
CA ASP A 74 -0.35 8.12 -7.77
C ASP A 74 0.95 8.53 -8.47
N GLU A 75 1.73 9.46 -7.88
CA GLU A 75 3.02 9.89 -8.43
C GLU A 75 4.07 8.77 -8.38
N THR A 76 4.11 8.01 -7.29
CA THR A 76 4.99 6.84 -7.15
C THR A 76 4.70 5.81 -8.23
N ARG A 77 3.42 5.49 -8.45
CA ARG A 77 2.99 4.57 -9.51
C ARG A 77 3.41 5.07 -10.89
N GLU A 78 3.15 6.33 -11.21
CA GLU A 78 3.50 6.93 -12.51
C GLU A 78 5.01 6.88 -12.78
N GLN A 79 5.84 7.16 -11.77
CA GLN A 79 7.29 7.07 -11.92
C GLN A 79 7.78 5.63 -12.12
N MET A 80 7.21 4.65 -11.40
CA MET A 80 7.52 3.23 -11.62
C MET A 80 7.10 2.80 -13.02
N GLU A 81 5.90 3.15 -13.47
CA GLU A 81 5.42 2.85 -14.82
C GLU A 81 6.31 3.46 -15.91
N THR A 82 6.76 4.70 -15.72
CA THR A 82 7.64 5.39 -16.66
C THR A 82 8.97 4.63 -16.83
N ASP A 83 9.56 4.18 -15.73
CA ASP A 83 10.78 3.36 -15.75
C ASP A 83 10.55 2.01 -16.45
N LEU A 84 9.43 1.34 -16.12
CA LEU A 84 9.08 0.01 -16.64
C LEU A 84 8.73 0.00 -18.13
N ARG A 85 8.15 1.09 -18.66
CA ARG A 85 7.87 1.26 -20.10
C ARG A 85 9.14 1.43 -20.94
N GLY A 86 10.29 1.66 -20.33
CA GLY A 86 11.58 1.93 -20.97
C GLY A 86 12.21 0.78 -21.76
N ALA A 87 11.45 -0.27 -22.14
CA ALA A 87 11.85 -1.34 -23.07
C ALA A 87 13.24 -1.96 -22.77
N GLY A 88 13.43 -2.45 -21.53
CA GLY A 88 14.68 -3.12 -21.12
C GLY A 88 15.80 -2.17 -20.67
N ARG A 89 15.52 -0.89 -20.52
CA ARG A 89 16.41 0.13 -19.95
C ARG A 89 15.99 0.59 -18.56
N GLY A 90 15.04 -0.11 -17.93
CA GLY A 90 14.58 0.22 -16.59
C GLY A 90 15.73 0.16 -15.57
N ARG A 91 15.69 1.08 -14.61
CA ARG A 91 16.72 1.24 -13.57
C ARG A 91 16.47 0.39 -12.34
N PHE A 92 15.23 -0.07 -12.15
CA PHE A 92 14.79 -0.73 -10.91
C PHE A 92 14.76 -2.25 -11.08
N ASP A 93 15.36 -2.97 -10.14
CA ASP A 93 15.36 -4.45 -10.11
C ASP A 93 14.23 -5.00 -9.24
N VAL A 94 14.00 -4.35 -8.09
CA VAL A 94 12.94 -4.69 -7.14
C VAL A 94 12.09 -3.46 -6.92
N LEU A 95 10.78 -3.66 -6.89
CA LEU A 95 9.80 -2.62 -6.61
C LEU A 95 9.04 -2.96 -5.34
N ASN A 96 8.88 -1.98 -4.46
CA ASN A 96 7.92 -2.02 -3.38
C ASN A 96 6.62 -1.36 -3.87
N ILE A 97 5.69 -2.16 -4.38
CA ILE A 97 4.46 -1.72 -5.03
C ILE A 97 3.28 -1.77 -4.07
N ASP A 98 2.30 -0.88 -4.22
CA ASP A 98 1.04 -1.00 -3.49
C ASP A 98 0.33 -2.32 -3.87
N VAL A 99 -0.42 -2.88 -2.94
CA VAL A 99 -1.07 -4.20 -3.08
C VAL A 99 -1.99 -4.30 -4.30
N ASP A 100 -2.60 -3.23 -4.73
CA ASP A 100 -3.54 -3.17 -5.86
C ASP A 100 -2.86 -3.04 -7.23
N TRP A 101 -1.57 -2.66 -7.30
CA TRP A 101 -0.86 -2.54 -8.58
C TRP A 101 -0.38 -3.89 -9.12
N THR A 102 -0.34 -4.93 -8.31
CA THR A 102 0.17 -6.25 -8.72
C THR A 102 -0.51 -6.75 -10.01
N SER A 103 -1.84 -6.67 -10.10
CA SER A 103 -2.58 -7.13 -11.28
C SER A 103 -2.25 -6.30 -12.53
N GLN A 104 -2.16 -4.99 -12.40
CA GLN A 104 -1.81 -4.08 -13.50
C GLN A 104 -0.39 -4.34 -14.00
N PHE A 105 0.59 -4.42 -13.10
CA PHE A 105 1.99 -4.61 -13.45
C PHE A 105 2.27 -6.00 -14.01
N ALA A 106 1.56 -7.02 -13.51
CA ALA A 106 1.63 -8.39 -14.03
C ALA A 106 1.02 -8.49 -15.44
N ALA A 107 -0.16 -7.91 -15.66
CA ALA A 107 -0.84 -7.90 -16.96
C ALA A 107 -0.04 -7.14 -18.03
N ALA A 108 0.65 -6.06 -17.64
CA ALA A 108 1.54 -5.30 -18.52
C ALA A 108 2.88 -6.03 -18.81
N GLY A 109 3.15 -7.14 -18.13
CA GLY A 109 4.42 -7.88 -18.28
C GLY A 109 5.62 -7.15 -17.67
N TRP A 110 5.41 -6.20 -16.78
CA TRP A 110 6.47 -5.40 -16.17
C TRP A 110 7.19 -6.09 -15.01
N ILE A 111 6.50 -7.01 -14.35
CA ILE A 111 7.03 -7.80 -13.24
C ILE A 111 6.99 -9.30 -13.56
N ARG A 112 7.94 -10.05 -12.99
CA ARG A 112 8.09 -11.49 -13.25
C ARG A 112 7.18 -12.33 -12.37
N PRO A 113 6.65 -13.46 -12.87
CA PRO A 113 6.10 -14.49 -12.00
C PRO A 113 7.19 -15.06 -11.10
N LEU A 114 6.85 -15.32 -9.84
CA LEU A 114 7.74 -15.85 -8.82
C LEU A 114 7.39 -17.30 -8.49
N PRO A 115 8.39 -18.17 -8.19
CA PRO A 115 8.13 -19.53 -7.73
C PRO A 115 7.51 -19.49 -6.33
N ARG A 116 6.23 -19.89 -6.23
CA ARG A 116 5.44 -19.82 -5.00
C ARG A 116 6.05 -20.64 -3.85
N GLU A 117 6.60 -21.80 -4.18
CA GLU A 117 7.19 -22.75 -3.25
C GLU A 117 8.48 -22.24 -2.58
N ARG A 118 9.09 -21.20 -3.13
CA ARG A 118 10.29 -20.59 -2.56
C ARG A 118 10.00 -19.79 -1.29
N PHE A 119 8.83 -19.17 -1.21
CA PHE A 119 8.49 -18.22 -0.15
C PHE A 119 7.57 -18.88 0.88
N PRO A 120 7.78 -18.68 2.19
CA PRO A 120 7.00 -19.30 3.26
C PRO A 120 5.66 -18.57 3.46
N LEU A 121 4.83 -18.53 2.39
CA LEU A 121 3.58 -17.77 2.34
C LEU A 121 2.51 -18.29 3.31
N ASP A 122 2.62 -19.54 3.76
CA ASP A 122 1.78 -20.14 4.79
C ASP A 122 1.96 -19.52 6.19
N THR A 123 3.09 -18.85 6.41
CA THR A 123 3.36 -18.12 7.66
C THR A 123 2.84 -16.68 7.65
N PHE A 124 2.31 -16.22 6.51
CA PHE A 124 1.77 -14.88 6.35
C PHE A 124 0.27 -14.84 6.72
N LEU A 125 -0.24 -13.65 7.03
CA LEU A 125 -1.68 -13.46 7.16
C LEU A 125 -2.36 -13.81 5.83
N ARG A 126 -3.34 -14.71 5.88
CA ARG A 126 -3.89 -15.34 4.67
C ARG A 126 -4.37 -14.35 3.60
N PRO A 127 -5.13 -13.27 3.91
CA PRO A 127 -5.63 -12.37 2.87
C PRO A 127 -4.55 -11.61 2.11
N VAL A 128 -3.36 -11.38 2.72
CA VAL A 128 -2.32 -10.58 2.05
C VAL A 128 -1.67 -11.30 0.88
N VAL A 129 -1.65 -12.63 0.88
CA VAL A 129 -1.06 -13.43 -0.21
C VAL A 129 -1.87 -13.28 -1.51
N ASP A 130 -3.19 -13.08 -1.40
CA ASP A 130 -4.06 -12.90 -2.55
C ASP A 130 -3.77 -11.59 -3.30
N THR A 131 -3.27 -10.56 -2.62
CA THR A 131 -2.89 -9.27 -3.25
C THR A 131 -1.66 -9.39 -4.15
N ALA A 132 -0.81 -10.38 -3.89
CA ALA A 132 0.42 -10.66 -4.64
C ALA A 132 0.21 -11.65 -5.80
N THR A 133 -1.05 -12.06 -6.04
CA THR A 133 -1.42 -13.10 -7.01
C THR A 133 -2.29 -12.52 -8.12
N TYR A 134 -1.95 -12.81 -9.37
CA TYR A 134 -2.73 -12.47 -10.54
C TYR A 134 -2.89 -13.69 -11.44
N GLU A 135 -4.11 -14.00 -11.90
CA GLU A 135 -4.45 -15.19 -12.72
C GLU A 135 -3.84 -16.50 -12.17
N GLY A 136 -3.95 -16.71 -10.85
CA GLY A 136 -3.47 -17.90 -10.16
C GLY A 136 -1.94 -18.00 -10.00
N ARG A 137 -1.16 -17.04 -10.46
CA ARG A 137 0.31 -17.01 -10.36
C ARG A 137 0.76 -15.94 -9.36
N LEU A 138 1.81 -16.25 -8.60
CA LEU A 138 2.47 -15.29 -7.71
C LEU A 138 3.34 -14.35 -8.55
N TYR A 139 3.18 -13.03 -8.39
CA TYR A 139 3.99 -12.00 -9.08
C TYR A 139 4.76 -11.09 -8.12
N ALA A 140 4.39 -11.11 -6.86
CA ALA A 140 5.08 -10.36 -5.83
C ALA A 140 5.06 -11.16 -4.51
N VAL A 141 5.75 -10.68 -3.50
CA VAL A 141 5.71 -11.24 -2.14
C VAL A 141 5.23 -10.16 -1.20
N PRO A 142 4.19 -10.39 -0.38
CA PRO A 142 3.73 -9.43 0.59
C PRO A 142 4.86 -8.96 1.51
N TYR A 143 4.97 -7.66 1.74
CA TYR A 143 6.02 -7.06 2.56
C TYR A 143 5.48 -6.36 3.81
N VAL A 144 4.51 -5.48 3.63
CA VAL A 144 3.80 -4.78 4.71
C VAL A 144 2.31 -4.95 4.49
N THR A 145 1.53 -5.07 5.55
CA THR A 145 0.07 -5.11 5.44
C THR A 145 -0.57 -4.02 6.25
N ASN A 146 -1.72 -3.56 5.80
CA ASN A 146 -2.55 -2.59 6.51
C ASN A 146 -4.03 -2.94 6.35
N ALA A 147 -4.82 -2.49 7.32
CA ALA A 147 -6.27 -2.37 7.19
C ALA A 147 -6.70 -1.06 7.86
N GLY A 148 -7.70 -0.40 7.30
CA GLY A 148 -8.27 0.80 7.91
C GLY A 148 -8.77 0.51 9.32
N LEU A 149 -8.45 1.39 10.26
CA LEU A 149 -8.91 1.34 11.64
C LEU A 149 -9.69 2.62 11.98
N LEU A 150 -10.60 2.53 12.92
CA LEU A 150 -11.18 3.70 13.57
C LEU A 150 -10.32 4.02 14.80
N LEU A 151 -9.58 5.12 14.75
CA LEU A 151 -8.94 5.73 15.90
C LEU A 151 -9.95 6.62 16.61
N TYR A 152 -9.89 6.65 17.93
CA TYR A 152 -10.85 7.42 18.74
C TYR A 152 -10.24 8.00 20.00
N ARG A 153 -10.85 9.04 20.53
CA ARG A 153 -10.51 9.64 21.82
C ARG A 153 -11.10 8.79 22.93
N LYS A 154 -10.26 7.90 23.49
CA LYS A 154 -10.70 6.99 24.57
C LYS A 154 -11.04 7.71 25.87
N ASP A 155 -10.39 8.84 26.13
CA ASP A 155 -10.67 9.70 27.27
C ASP A 155 -12.09 10.30 27.19
N VAL A 156 -12.45 10.86 26.02
CA VAL A 156 -13.77 11.46 25.80
C VAL A 156 -14.88 10.42 25.92
N LEU A 157 -14.72 9.26 25.27
CA LEU A 157 -15.74 8.20 25.37
C LEU A 157 -15.86 7.65 26.79
N ALA A 158 -14.74 7.54 27.55
CA ALA A 158 -14.76 7.11 28.94
C ALA A 158 -15.48 8.12 29.84
N GLU A 159 -15.26 9.44 29.65
CA GLU A 159 -15.97 10.51 30.36
C GLU A 159 -17.48 10.46 30.14
N GLU A 160 -17.90 10.13 28.91
CA GLU A 160 -19.32 9.99 28.55
C GLU A 160 -19.90 8.60 28.90
N GLY A 161 -19.10 7.68 29.41
CA GLY A 161 -19.53 6.31 29.77
C GLY A 161 -19.89 5.47 28.54
N LEU A 162 -19.31 5.77 27.37
CA LEU A 162 -19.63 5.12 26.10
C LEU A 162 -18.53 4.14 25.67
N PRO A 163 -18.89 2.98 25.11
CA PRO A 163 -17.94 2.13 24.42
C PRO A 163 -17.57 2.71 23.06
N PRO A 164 -16.43 2.30 22.47
CA PRO A 164 -16.12 2.68 21.08
C PRO A 164 -17.18 2.12 20.12
N PRO A 165 -17.56 2.89 19.08
CA PRO A 165 -18.64 2.53 18.18
C PRO A 165 -18.30 1.29 17.35
N ARG A 166 -19.27 0.40 17.19
CA ARG A 166 -19.20 -0.80 16.35
C ARG A 166 -20.08 -0.71 15.11
N THR A 167 -21.09 0.19 15.17
CA THR A 167 -22.05 0.40 14.08
C THR A 167 -21.98 1.85 13.58
N TRP A 168 -22.43 2.06 12.35
CA TRP A 168 -22.59 3.40 11.79
C TRP A 168 -23.55 4.26 12.61
N ALA A 169 -24.64 3.66 13.13
CA ALA A 169 -25.57 4.38 13.99
C ALA A 169 -24.94 4.89 15.28
N GLU A 170 -24.05 4.09 15.90
CA GLU A 170 -23.29 4.50 17.07
C GLU A 170 -22.27 5.58 16.72
N LEU A 171 -21.50 5.41 15.62
CA LEU A 171 -20.55 6.40 15.14
C LEU A 171 -21.23 7.76 14.87
N GLU A 172 -22.32 7.75 14.10
CA GLU A 172 -23.08 8.96 13.77
C GLU A 172 -23.63 9.62 15.03
N ARG A 173 -24.25 8.85 15.94
CA ARG A 173 -24.77 9.37 17.20
C ARG A 173 -23.70 10.08 18.00
N ASP A 174 -22.55 9.43 18.20
CA ASP A 174 -21.46 9.97 19.02
C ASP A 174 -20.78 11.16 18.35
N ALA A 175 -20.58 11.11 17.04
CA ALA A 175 -20.06 12.22 16.26
C ALA A 175 -20.97 13.47 16.33
N ARG A 176 -22.29 13.27 16.37
CA ARG A 176 -23.28 14.38 16.41
C ARG A 176 -23.56 14.90 17.81
N THR A 177 -23.47 14.06 18.83
CA THR A 177 -23.92 14.43 20.18
C THR A 177 -22.80 14.58 21.18
N VAL A 178 -21.71 13.79 21.06
CA VAL A 178 -20.57 13.83 21.97
C VAL A 178 -19.53 14.84 21.48
N ALA A 179 -19.09 14.76 20.22
CA ALA A 179 -18.04 15.60 19.71
C ALA A 179 -18.28 17.10 19.95
N PRO A 180 -19.45 17.69 19.66
CA PRO A 180 -19.70 19.12 19.90
C PRO A 180 -19.64 19.54 21.38
N ARG A 181 -20.02 18.65 22.31
CA ARG A 181 -19.94 18.93 23.75
C ARG A 181 -18.51 19.09 24.25
N HIS A 182 -17.57 18.45 23.55
CA HIS A 182 -16.12 18.53 23.84
C HIS A 182 -15.38 19.49 22.92
N GLY A 183 -16.08 20.26 22.09
CA GLY A 183 -15.47 21.18 21.12
C GLY A 183 -14.69 20.47 20.01
N LEU A 184 -15.11 19.25 19.66
CA LEU A 184 -14.46 18.40 18.64
C LEU A 184 -15.34 18.31 17.41
N ASP A 185 -14.69 18.05 16.27
CA ASP A 185 -15.32 17.53 15.08
C ASP A 185 -15.62 16.02 15.26
N GLY A 186 -16.65 15.50 14.57
CA GLY A 186 -17.12 14.15 14.76
C GLY A 186 -16.18 13.10 14.20
N TYR A 187 -16.25 12.85 12.91
CA TYR A 187 -15.51 11.81 12.19
C TYR A 187 -14.81 12.37 10.96
N ALA A 188 -13.58 11.98 10.75
CA ALA A 188 -12.85 12.29 9.53
C ALA A 188 -12.22 11.05 8.89
N GLY A 189 -12.06 11.13 7.57
CA GLY A 189 -11.31 10.19 6.74
C GLY A 189 -10.62 10.94 5.62
N GLN A 190 -10.10 10.22 4.62
CA GLN A 190 -9.42 10.75 3.45
C GLN A 190 -10.43 10.97 2.33
N MET A 191 -10.85 12.22 2.10
CA MET A 191 -11.93 12.55 1.15
C MET A 191 -11.50 13.52 0.05
N LEU A 192 -10.21 13.92 -0.03
CA LEU A 192 -9.63 14.55 -1.20
C LEU A 192 -9.72 13.58 -2.40
N PRO A 193 -9.96 14.04 -3.65
CA PRO A 193 -10.01 13.15 -4.81
C PRO A 193 -8.61 12.61 -5.19
N TYR A 194 -8.20 11.55 -4.54
CA TYR A 194 -7.01 10.73 -4.77
C TYR A 194 -7.30 9.30 -4.27
N GLU A 195 -6.31 8.40 -4.30
CA GLU A 195 -6.48 6.98 -3.93
C GLU A 195 -7.13 6.77 -2.55
N GLY A 196 -6.85 7.63 -1.56
CA GLY A 196 -7.49 7.54 -0.24
C GLY A 196 -9.01 7.67 -0.26
N LEU A 197 -9.58 8.44 -1.19
CA LEU A 197 -11.03 8.50 -1.38
C LEU A 197 -11.57 7.20 -1.98
N THR A 198 -10.87 6.59 -2.92
CA THR A 198 -11.24 5.25 -3.45
C THR A 198 -11.30 4.23 -2.32
N VAL A 199 -10.33 4.26 -1.40
CA VAL A 199 -10.30 3.38 -0.23
C VAL A 199 -11.51 3.62 0.67
N ASN A 200 -11.79 4.88 1.08
CA ASN A 200 -12.92 5.20 1.96
C ASN A 200 -14.27 4.83 1.32
N ALA A 201 -14.43 5.06 0.02
CA ALA A 201 -15.62 4.66 -0.73
C ALA A 201 -15.78 3.14 -0.79
N ALA A 202 -14.70 2.41 -1.05
CA ALA A 202 -14.70 0.95 -1.08
C ALA A 202 -15.04 0.37 0.30
N GLU A 203 -14.46 0.88 1.38
CA GLU A 203 -14.78 0.47 2.77
C GLU A 203 -16.26 0.66 3.09
N ALA A 204 -16.84 1.80 2.68
CA ALA A 204 -18.25 2.06 2.88
C ALA A 204 -19.14 1.08 2.07
N VAL A 205 -18.81 0.85 0.80
CA VAL A 205 -19.56 -0.09 -0.08
C VAL A 205 -19.41 -1.54 0.42
N TYR A 206 -18.21 -1.95 0.81
CA TYR A 206 -17.97 -3.33 1.27
C TYR A 206 -18.60 -3.59 2.64
N SER A 207 -18.65 -2.60 3.52
CA SER A 207 -19.30 -2.72 4.83
C SER A 207 -20.81 -2.99 4.73
N THR A 208 -21.45 -2.62 3.63
CA THR A 208 -22.86 -2.96 3.33
C THR A 208 -23.04 -4.27 2.58
N GLY A 209 -21.95 -5.06 2.38
CA GLY A 209 -21.98 -6.27 1.57
C GLY A 209 -21.97 -6.01 0.05
N GLY A 210 -21.76 -4.75 -0.39
CA GLY A 210 -21.62 -4.40 -1.80
C GLY A 210 -20.22 -4.71 -2.34
N SER A 211 -20.04 -4.44 -3.64
CA SER A 211 -18.72 -4.49 -4.31
C SER A 211 -18.68 -3.50 -5.47
N ILE A 212 -17.47 -3.07 -5.86
CA ILE A 212 -17.26 -2.16 -6.99
C ILE A 212 -17.10 -2.95 -8.29
N LEU A 213 -16.17 -3.89 -8.30
CA LEU A 213 -15.95 -4.83 -9.41
C LEU A 213 -15.95 -6.26 -8.86
N GLY A 214 -16.38 -7.20 -9.68
CA GLY A 214 -16.30 -8.64 -9.47
C GLY A 214 -15.51 -9.34 -10.58
N ASP A 215 -15.32 -10.66 -10.44
CA ASP A 215 -14.70 -11.53 -11.45
C ASP A 215 -13.32 -11.00 -11.90
N GLU A 216 -12.47 -10.65 -10.91
CA GLU A 216 -11.12 -10.10 -11.13
C GLU A 216 -11.12 -8.86 -12.05
N GLY A 217 -12.09 -7.95 -11.82
CA GLY A 217 -12.19 -6.68 -12.54
C GLY A 217 -12.95 -6.74 -13.87
N ARG A 218 -13.49 -7.90 -14.26
CA ARG A 218 -14.23 -8.06 -15.52
C ARG A 218 -15.69 -7.67 -15.45
N ARG A 219 -16.27 -7.67 -14.26
CA ARG A 219 -17.70 -7.37 -14.08
C ARG A 219 -17.91 -6.19 -13.15
N VAL A 220 -18.65 -5.20 -13.61
CA VAL A 220 -19.08 -4.07 -12.78
C VAL A 220 -20.23 -4.52 -11.87
N THR A 221 -20.10 -4.29 -10.57
CA THR A 221 -21.05 -4.72 -9.54
C THR A 221 -21.55 -3.58 -8.66
N VAL A 222 -21.04 -2.37 -8.87
CA VAL A 222 -21.33 -1.20 -8.03
C VAL A 222 -22.80 -0.75 -8.10
N ASP A 223 -23.54 -1.06 -9.18
CA ASP A 223 -24.95 -0.70 -9.27
C ASP A 223 -25.83 -1.60 -8.38
N SER A 224 -25.84 -1.30 -7.10
CA SER A 224 -26.51 -2.09 -6.07
C SER A 224 -27.10 -1.18 -4.96
N ALA A 225 -28.09 -1.67 -4.25
CA ALA A 225 -28.62 -0.99 -3.06
C ALA A 225 -27.54 -0.81 -1.99
N ALA A 226 -26.70 -1.81 -1.82
CA ALA A 226 -25.57 -1.79 -0.90
C ALA A 226 -24.59 -0.64 -1.21
N ALA A 227 -24.21 -0.44 -2.48
CA ALA A 227 -23.33 0.67 -2.85
C ALA A 227 -23.99 2.04 -2.62
N ARG A 228 -25.32 2.17 -2.88
CA ARG A 228 -26.07 3.41 -2.57
C ARG A 228 -26.08 3.71 -1.09
N GLU A 229 -26.26 2.69 -0.25
CA GLU A 229 -26.22 2.82 1.21
C GLU A 229 -24.83 3.26 1.68
N GLY A 230 -23.76 2.59 1.22
CA GLY A 230 -22.38 2.90 1.61
C GLY A 230 -21.97 4.31 1.22
N ILE A 231 -22.14 4.70 -0.05
CA ILE A 231 -21.85 6.06 -0.53
C ILE A 231 -22.76 7.07 0.17
N GLY A 232 -24.04 6.72 0.36
CA GLY A 232 -25.02 7.54 1.05
C GLY A 232 -24.65 7.84 2.50
N PHE A 233 -24.01 6.91 3.20
CA PHE A 233 -23.51 7.14 4.56
C PHE A 233 -22.46 8.28 4.59
N LEU A 234 -21.47 8.25 3.71
CA LEU A 234 -20.45 9.30 3.63
C LEU A 234 -21.05 10.65 3.20
N VAL A 235 -21.91 10.65 2.18
CA VAL A 235 -22.57 11.86 1.69
C VAL A 235 -23.45 12.49 2.78
N ARG A 236 -24.20 11.68 3.52
CA ARG A 236 -25.03 12.13 4.65
C ARG A 236 -24.14 12.76 5.73
N GLY A 237 -23.01 12.13 6.05
CA GLY A 237 -22.07 12.64 7.05
C GLY A 237 -21.57 14.06 6.75
N VAL A 238 -21.15 14.29 5.51
CA VAL A 238 -20.70 15.62 5.05
C VAL A 238 -21.85 16.62 5.02
N ARG A 239 -23.01 16.22 4.48
CA ARG A 239 -24.19 17.09 4.37
C ARG A 239 -24.72 17.52 5.74
N GLU A 240 -24.72 16.63 6.71
CA GLU A 240 -25.26 16.87 8.05
C GLU A 240 -24.18 17.37 9.04
N GLY A 241 -22.93 17.49 8.60
CA GLY A 241 -21.83 18.16 9.30
C GLY A 241 -21.18 17.35 10.43
N TRP A 242 -21.52 16.06 10.62
CA TRP A 242 -20.79 15.21 11.55
C TRP A 242 -19.51 14.63 10.94
N ILE A 243 -19.36 14.70 9.62
CA ILE A 243 -18.08 14.68 8.91
C ILE A 243 -17.77 16.14 8.55
N PRO A 244 -16.71 16.75 9.09
CA PRO A 244 -16.40 18.15 8.82
C PRO A 244 -16.04 18.34 7.34
N ARG A 245 -16.44 19.48 6.75
CA ARG A 245 -16.17 19.78 5.34
C ARG A 245 -14.69 19.83 4.99
N GLU A 246 -13.83 20.10 5.95
CA GLU A 246 -12.40 20.06 5.85
C GLU A 246 -11.90 18.67 5.43
N SER A 247 -12.61 17.59 5.79
CA SER A 247 -12.28 16.23 5.34
C SER A 247 -12.25 16.09 3.81
N LEU A 248 -12.94 16.94 3.06
CA LEU A 248 -12.90 16.97 1.60
C LEU A 248 -11.54 17.40 1.03
N THR A 249 -10.67 17.94 1.88
CA THR A 249 -9.30 18.33 1.53
C THR A 249 -8.23 17.47 2.21
N TYR A 250 -8.63 16.44 2.96
CA TYR A 250 -7.70 15.63 3.73
C TYR A 250 -7.18 14.44 2.93
N THR A 251 -5.85 14.29 2.99
CA THR A 251 -5.15 13.04 2.79
C THR A 251 -4.95 12.33 4.14
N GLU A 252 -4.12 11.28 4.16
CA GLU A 252 -3.73 10.61 5.40
C GLU A 252 -3.05 11.59 6.37
N GLU A 253 -2.19 12.46 5.84
CA GLU A 253 -1.37 13.34 6.67
C GLU A 253 -2.18 14.47 7.33
N GLU A 254 -3.04 15.17 6.57
CA GLU A 254 -3.88 16.23 7.14
C GLU A 254 -4.89 15.67 8.16
N SER A 255 -5.52 14.53 7.84
CA SER A 255 -6.47 13.89 8.76
C SER A 255 -5.78 13.39 10.04
N LYS A 256 -4.58 12.80 9.92
CA LYS A 256 -3.73 12.41 11.06
C LYS A 256 -3.35 13.63 11.91
N GLN A 257 -2.93 14.73 11.26
CA GLN A 257 -2.57 15.94 11.98
C GLN A 257 -3.76 16.54 12.70
N ALA A 258 -4.95 16.58 12.09
CA ALA A 258 -6.17 17.05 12.74
C ALA A 258 -6.50 16.24 14.01
N PHE A 259 -6.29 14.92 13.97
CA PHE A 259 -6.50 14.06 15.15
C PHE A 259 -5.41 14.28 16.22
N LYS A 260 -4.13 14.40 15.82
CA LYS A 260 -3.01 14.69 16.72
C LYS A 260 -3.18 16.02 17.45
N ASP A 261 -3.73 17.03 16.79
CA ASP A 261 -4.03 18.35 17.37
C ASP A 261 -5.23 18.31 18.35
N GLY A 262 -5.90 17.15 18.48
CA GLY A 262 -7.04 16.97 19.34
C GLY A 262 -8.34 17.56 18.81
N ARG A 263 -8.46 17.79 17.49
CA ARG A 263 -9.65 18.39 16.87
C ARG A 263 -10.77 17.38 16.55
N LEU A 264 -10.44 16.07 16.50
CA LEU A 264 -11.38 15.01 16.07
C LEU A 264 -11.72 14.07 17.22
N LEU A 265 -12.98 13.62 17.30
CA LEU A 265 -13.39 12.51 18.15
C LEU A 265 -13.02 11.16 17.54
N PHE A 266 -13.26 11.00 16.22
CA PHE A 266 -13.00 9.79 15.46
C PHE A 266 -12.19 10.09 14.20
N LEU A 267 -11.24 9.18 13.88
CA LEU A 267 -10.45 9.23 12.66
C LEU A 267 -10.39 7.84 12.02
N ARG A 268 -10.83 7.72 10.76
CA ARG A 268 -10.42 6.59 9.93
C ARG A 268 -9.00 6.85 9.42
N ASN A 269 -8.06 5.96 9.70
CA ASN A 269 -6.73 6.03 9.10
C ASN A 269 -6.05 4.65 9.15
N TRP A 270 -4.82 4.57 8.61
CA TRP A 270 -3.97 3.41 8.70
C TRP A 270 -3.28 3.30 10.07
N PRO A 271 -2.80 2.11 10.47
CA PRO A 271 -2.23 1.87 11.81
C PRO A 271 -1.08 2.79 12.22
N TYR A 272 -0.27 3.28 11.27
CA TYR A 272 0.82 4.20 11.59
C TYR A 272 0.32 5.51 12.24
N ALA A 273 -0.90 5.93 11.90
CA ALA A 273 -1.50 7.11 12.49
C ALA A 273 -1.77 6.94 14.00
N TYR A 274 -2.01 5.70 14.47
CA TYR A 274 -2.10 5.42 15.90
C TYR A 274 -0.78 5.74 16.61
N VAL A 275 0.34 5.22 16.08
CA VAL A 275 1.66 5.45 16.67
C VAL A 275 2.01 6.93 16.66
N ALA A 276 1.73 7.62 15.56
CA ALA A 276 1.96 9.05 15.44
C ALA A 276 1.08 9.87 16.42
N ALA A 277 -0.18 9.49 16.60
CA ALA A 277 -1.10 10.16 17.51
C ALA A 277 -0.80 9.87 18.99
N ASP A 278 -0.24 8.71 19.29
CA ASP A 278 0.12 8.34 20.68
C ASP A 278 1.56 8.76 21.06
N SER A 279 2.29 9.42 20.13
CA SER A 279 3.68 9.85 20.35
C SER A 279 3.78 11.15 21.17
N ALA A 280 4.97 11.37 21.76
CA ALA A 280 5.29 12.61 22.45
C ALA A 280 5.10 13.84 21.52
N GLY A 281 4.49 14.91 22.04
CA GLY A 281 4.16 16.11 21.26
C GLY A 281 2.79 16.08 20.56
N SER A 282 2.09 14.97 20.58
CA SER A 282 0.68 14.90 20.19
C SER A 282 -0.23 15.40 21.33
N ALA A 283 -1.20 16.23 21.00
CA ALA A 283 -2.19 16.69 21.98
C ALA A 283 -3.05 15.55 22.54
N VAL A 284 -3.07 14.39 21.90
CA VAL A 284 -3.86 13.23 22.28
C VAL A 284 -3.02 12.04 22.77
N ALA A 285 -1.72 12.24 23.02
CA ALA A 285 -0.83 11.19 23.51
C ALA A 285 -1.39 10.53 24.81
N GLY A 286 -1.34 9.20 24.87
CA GLY A 286 -1.93 8.42 25.99
C GLY A 286 -3.47 8.34 25.96
N ARG A 287 -4.16 9.03 25.02
CA ARG A 287 -5.63 9.12 24.95
C ARG A 287 -6.24 8.50 23.69
N VAL A 288 -5.43 7.80 22.92
CA VAL A 288 -5.84 7.16 21.66
C VAL A 288 -6.30 5.73 21.91
N GLY A 289 -7.44 5.36 21.33
CA GLY A 289 -7.89 3.99 21.19
C GLY A 289 -8.00 3.62 19.71
N ALA A 290 -8.03 2.32 19.41
CA ALA A 290 -8.24 1.81 18.06
C ALA A 290 -9.23 0.65 18.09
N VAL A 291 -10.16 0.64 17.14
CA VAL A 291 -11.10 -0.46 16.89
C VAL A 291 -11.22 -0.71 15.39
N ARG A 292 -11.84 -1.83 15.03
CA ARG A 292 -12.24 -2.09 13.63
C ARG A 292 -13.19 -0.99 13.15
N LEU A 293 -13.20 -0.72 11.85
CA LEU A 293 -14.17 0.19 11.27
C LEU A 293 -15.61 -0.27 11.60
N PRO A 294 -16.51 0.64 11.98
CA PRO A 294 -17.92 0.31 12.15
C PRO A 294 -18.60 0.07 10.80
N GLY A 295 -19.62 -0.77 10.79
CA GLY A 295 -20.48 -1.03 9.64
C GLY A 295 -21.96 -0.80 9.97
N PRO A 296 -22.89 -1.16 9.08
CA PRO A 296 -24.33 -0.97 9.32
C PRO A 296 -24.81 -1.65 10.60
N ASP A 297 -24.50 -2.95 10.77
CA ASP A 297 -25.07 -3.80 11.83
C ASP A 297 -23.99 -4.38 12.78
N GLY A 298 -22.75 -3.91 12.70
CA GLY A 298 -21.62 -4.40 13.48
C GLY A 298 -20.30 -3.90 12.88
N PRO A 299 -19.17 -4.56 13.17
CA PRO A 299 -17.90 -4.19 12.55
C PRO A 299 -17.97 -4.26 11.04
N GLY A 300 -17.55 -3.19 10.39
CA GLY A 300 -17.50 -3.07 8.94
C GLY A 300 -16.31 -3.80 8.32
N THR A 301 -16.19 -3.68 7.00
CA THR A 301 -15.12 -4.25 6.20
C THR A 301 -14.08 -3.18 5.88
N SER A 302 -12.86 -3.39 6.35
CA SER A 302 -11.72 -2.57 5.92
C SER A 302 -11.26 -2.97 4.53
N VAL A 303 -10.66 -2.04 3.82
CA VAL A 303 -9.87 -2.34 2.62
C VAL A 303 -8.48 -2.81 3.03
N LEU A 304 -8.00 -3.86 2.38
CA LEU A 304 -6.64 -4.34 2.56
C LEU A 304 -5.66 -3.37 1.89
N GLY A 305 -4.75 -2.85 2.68
CA GLY A 305 -3.66 -2.00 2.24
C GLY A 305 -2.30 -2.67 2.51
N GLY A 306 -1.24 -1.92 2.26
CA GLY A 306 0.13 -2.36 2.42
C GLY A 306 0.86 -2.42 1.09
N SER A 307 1.96 -3.17 1.05
CA SER A 307 2.80 -3.25 -0.14
C SER A 307 3.38 -4.65 -0.37
N ASN A 308 3.71 -4.89 -1.62
CA ASN A 308 4.30 -6.13 -2.10
C ASN A 308 5.67 -5.86 -2.73
N LEU A 309 6.63 -6.76 -2.56
CA LEU A 309 7.92 -6.72 -3.25
C LEU A 309 7.84 -7.51 -4.55
N ALA A 310 8.04 -6.83 -5.67
CA ALA A 310 8.00 -7.41 -7.01
C ALA A 310 9.37 -7.35 -7.68
N VAL A 311 9.66 -8.33 -8.53
CA VAL A 311 10.89 -8.39 -9.34
C VAL A 311 10.56 -7.92 -10.75
N THR A 312 11.28 -6.92 -11.26
CA THR A 312 11.04 -6.38 -12.60
C THR A 312 11.38 -7.37 -13.70
N ALA A 313 10.68 -7.29 -14.83
CA ALA A 313 10.89 -8.19 -15.96
C ALA A 313 12.28 -8.02 -16.58
N HIS A 314 12.87 -6.81 -16.53
CA HIS A 314 14.13 -6.48 -17.16
C HIS A 314 15.36 -6.68 -16.27
N THR A 315 15.20 -6.96 -14.99
CA THR A 315 16.36 -7.17 -14.10
C THR A 315 17.30 -8.25 -14.62
N ARG A 316 18.60 -8.00 -14.50
CA ARG A 316 19.65 -8.96 -14.83
C ARG A 316 20.04 -9.83 -13.65
N HIS A 317 19.55 -9.50 -12.42
CA HIS A 317 19.93 -10.14 -11.19
C HIS A 317 18.72 -10.72 -10.43
N PRO A 318 17.88 -11.59 -11.10
CA PRO A 318 16.65 -12.09 -10.51
C PRO A 318 16.88 -12.98 -9.28
N ASP A 319 18.05 -13.62 -9.15
CA ASP A 319 18.34 -14.46 -7.99
C ASP A 319 18.73 -13.62 -6.78
N SER A 320 19.50 -12.54 -6.96
CA SER A 320 19.73 -11.56 -5.89
C SER A 320 18.43 -10.87 -5.45
N ALA A 321 17.56 -10.50 -6.41
CA ALA A 321 16.27 -9.90 -6.10
C ALA A 321 15.40 -10.82 -5.22
N LYS A 322 15.29 -12.11 -5.56
CA LYS A 322 14.54 -13.09 -4.74
C LYS A 322 15.15 -13.27 -3.34
N ARG A 323 16.48 -13.26 -3.23
CA ARG A 323 17.16 -13.36 -1.94
C ARG A 323 16.96 -12.12 -1.07
N LEU A 324 16.96 -10.93 -1.68
CA LEU A 324 16.62 -9.69 -0.97
C LEU A 324 15.20 -9.74 -0.44
N ILE A 325 14.24 -10.24 -1.24
CA ILE A 325 12.85 -10.42 -0.81
C ILE A 325 12.75 -11.42 0.35
N ASP A 326 13.46 -12.56 0.29
CA ASP A 326 13.52 -13.51 1.42
C ASP A 326 14.02 -12.83 2.71
N TYR A 327 15.07 -12.00 2.60
CA TYR A 327 15.63 -11.26 3.74
C TYR A 327 14.61 -10.26 4.30
N LEU A 328 14.04 -9.38 3.45
CA LEU A 328 13.11 -8.34 3.87
C LEU A 328 11.80 -8.91 4.45
N THR A 329 11.41 -10.11 4.05
CA THR A 329 10.21 -10.80 4.55
C THR A 329 10.50 -11.83 5.64
N SER A 330 11.76 -11.98 6.06
CA SER A 330 12.13 -12.84 7.19
C SER A 330 11.54 -12.32 8.51
N GLU A 331 11.24 -13.20 9.45
CA GLU A 331 10.62 -12.80 10.72
C GLU A 331 11.43 -11.78 11.53
N PRO A 332 12.78 -11.93 11.66
CA PRO A 332 13.59 -10.91 12.35
C PRO A 332 13.47 -9.53 11.70
N VAL A 333 13.57 -9.46 10.37
CA VAL A 333 13.48 -8.19 9.64
C VAL A 333 12.07 -7.61 9.71
N GLN A 334 11.04 -8.43 9.61
CA GLN A 334 9.65 -8.00 9.75
C GLN A 334 9.35 -7.44 11.16
N ARG A 335 10.01 -7.97 12.18
CA ARG A 335 9.96 -7.40 13.54
C ARG A 335 10.62 -6.00 13.58
N GLU A 336 11.73 -5.82 12.89
CA GLU A 336 12.40 -4.50 12.78
C GLU A 336 11.56 -3.52 11.96
N VAL A 337 10.94 -3.94 10.87
CA VAL A 337 10.00 -3.13 10.08
C VAL A 337 8.87 -2.56 10.96
N LEU A 338 8.29 -3.39 11.85
CA LEU A 338 7.29 -2.92 12.79
C LEU A 338 7.89 -2.00 13.88
N THR A 339 9.03 -2.37 14.45
CA THR A 339 9.56 -1.66 15.63
C THR A 339 10.25 -0.34 15.29
N LEU A 340 10.81 -0.21 14.10
CA LEU A 340 11.47 1.00 13.59
C LEU A 340 10.50 1.87 12.75
N GLY A 341 9.74 1.24 11.86
CA GLY A 341 8.88 1.92 10.90
C GLY A 341 7.41 2.05 11.33
N ALA A 342 7.00 1.41 12.43
CA ALA A 342 5.59 1.27 12.79
C ALA A 342 4.72 0.68 11.67
N LEU A 343 5.34 -0.07 10.76
CA LEU A 343 4.67 -0.70 9.62
C LEU A 343 4.28 -2.14 9.99
N PRO A 344 3.00 -2.49 9.88
CA PRO A 344 2.52 -3.81 10.30
C PRO A 344 3.09 -4.93 9.42
N PRO A 345 3.63 -6.00 10.04
CA PRO A 345 4.27 -7.09 9.33
C PRO A 345 3.25 -8.00 8.64
N VAL A 346 3.70 -8.74 7.63
CA VAL A 346 2.86 -9.78 7.00
C VAL A 346 2.90 -11.11 7.75
N ARG A 347 3.86 -11.32 8.65
CA ARG A 347 4.04 -12.53 9.45
C ARG A 347 3.00 -12.66 10.54
N ALA A 348 2.14 -13.69 10.47
CA ALA A 348 1.04 -13.89 11.42
C ALA A 348 1.51 -14.02 12.88
N ALA A 349 2.63 -14.73 13.12
CA ALA A 349 3.15 -14.96 14.47
C ALA A 349 3.50 -13.68 15.23
N LEU A 350 3.87 -12.59 14.53
CA LEU A 350 4.25 -11.33 15.16
C LEU A 350 3.07 -10.60 15.83
N TYR A 351 1.84 -10.91 15.43
CA TYR A 351 0.63 -10.33 16.02
C TYR A 351 0.26 -10.94 17.38
N ASP A 352 0.80 -12.11 17.69
CA ASP A 352 0.60 -12.81 18.95
C ASP A 352 1.81 -12.66 19.91
N ASP A 353 2.87 -11.95 19.49
CA ASP A 353 4.04 -11.70 20.34
C ASP A 353 3.70 -10.75 21.48
N PRO A 354 3.80 -11.19 22.77
CA PRO A 354 3.39 -10.37 23.89
C PRO A 354 4.20 -9.07 24.05
N ALA A 355 5.47 -9.05 23.60
CA ALA A 355 6.30 -7.84 23.67
C ALA A 355 5.87 -6.81 22.62
N LEU A 356 5.54 -7.27 21.42
CA LEU A 356 5.02 -6.41 20.36
C LEU A 356 3.62 -5.89 20.69
N VAL A 357 2.73 -6.75 21.20
CA VAL A 357 1.36 -6.34 21.61
C VAL A 357 1.41 -5.31 22.73
N ARG A 358 2.31 -5.44 23.71
CA ARG A 358 2.48 -4.40 24.75
C ARG A 358 2.95 -3.06 24.17
N ARG A 359 3.84 -3.10 23.18
CA ARG A 359 4.38 -1.89 22.53
C ARG A 359 3.40 -1.27 21.53
N PHE A 360 2.62 -2.10 20.85
CA PHE A 360 1.66 -1.74 19.81
C PHE A 360 0.28 -2.33 20.13
N PRO A 361 -0.48 -1.72 21.06
CA PRO A 361 -1.73 -2.30 21.58
C PRO A 361 -2.83 -2.49 20.51
N TYR A 362 -2.70 -1.85 19.36
CA TYR A 362 -3.62 -2.00 18.23
C TYR A 362 -3.41 -3.29 17.43
N LEU A 363 -2.31 -4.03 17.61
CA LEU A 363 -2.00 -5.22 16.80
C LEU A 363 -3.09 -6.29 16.79
N PRO A 364 -3.72 -6.67 17.93
CA PRO A 364 -4.81 -7.64 17.90
C PRO A 364 -6.00 -7.16 17.07
N VAL A 365 -6.38 -5.89 17.21
CA VAL A 365 -7.47 -5.27 16.44
C VAL A 365 -7.13 -5.24 14.96
N LEU A 366 -5.88 -4.88 14.63
CA LEU A 366 -5.40 -4.86 13.25
C LEU A 366 -5.40 -6.25 12.62
N ARG A 367 -4.96 -7.28 13.36
CA ARG A 367 -5.02 -8.67 12.89
C ARG A 367 -6.45 -9.04 12.48
N ASP A 368 -7.42 -8.78 13.34
CA ASP A 368 -8.83 -9.08 13.07
C ASP A 368 -9.35 -8.26 11.87
N ALA A 369 -8.93 -6.99 11.76
CA ALA A 369 -9.26 -6.15 10.63
C ALA A 369 -8.68 -6.71 9.32
N VAL A 370 -7.39 -7.09 9.27
CA VAL A 370 -6.74 -7.68 8.10
C VAL A 370 -7.37 -9.02 7.70
N LEU A 371 -7.68 -9.89 8.68
CA LEU A 371 -8.29 -11.20 8.40
C LEU A 371 -9.70 -11.11 7.81
N SER A 372 -10.39 -9.99 8.04
CA SER A 372 -11.74 -9.71 7.50
C SER A 372 -11.76 -8.64 6.41
N ALA A 373 -10.59 -8.09 6.03
CA ALA A 373 -10.48 -7.07 5.00
C ALA A 373 -10.78 -7.62 3.61
N ALA A 374 -11.30 -6.77 2.75
CA ALA A 374 -11.47 -7.04 1.33
C ALA A 374 -10.34 -6.34 0.52
N PRO A 375 -9.82 -6.95 -0.54
CA PRO A 375 -8.92 -6.26 -1.44
C PRO A 375 -9.65 -5.14 -2.19
N ARG A 376 -8.93 -4.12 -2.61
CA ARG A 376 -9.43 -3.19 -3.63
C ARG A 376 -9.72 -3.94 -4.93
N PRO A 377 -10.54 -3.38 -5.84
CA PRO A 377 -10.89 -4.06 -7.08
C PRO A 377 -9.64 -4.50 -7.87
N LYS A 378 -9.43 -5.79 -8.06
CA LYS A 378 -8.35 -6.29 -8.91
C LYS A 378 -8.68 -5.94 -10.37
N SER A 379 -7.83 -5.16 -11.03
CA SER A 379 -8.03 -4.80 -12.44
C SER A 379 -6.69 -4.52 -13.10
N PRO A 380 -6.48 -4.98 -14.35
CA PRO A 380 -5.35 -4.53 -15.16
C PRO A 380 -5.33 -3.01 -15.45
N ARG A 381 -6.43 -2.33 -15.16
CA ARG A 381 -6.64 -0.88 -15.34
C ARG A 381 -7.07 -0.23 -14.04
N TYR A 382 -6.45 -0.65 -12.95
CA TYR A 382 -6.82 -0.17 -11.63
C TYR A 382 -6.72 1.35 -11.50
N ASP A 383 -5.71 1.96 -12.12
CA ASP A 383 -5.55 3.41 -12.22
C ASP A 383 -6.81 4.13 -12.74
N GLN A 384 -7.38 3.64 -13.85
CA GLN A 384 -8.59 4.21 -14.43
C GLN A 384 -9.82 3.94 -13.57
N VAL A 385 -9.89 2.77 -12.93
CA VAL A 385 -10.97 2.44 -11.97
C VAL A 385 -10.95 3.42 -10.81
N SER A 386 -9.77 3.63 -10.20
CA SER A 386 -9.62 4.55 -9.06
C SER A 386 -9.96 5.99 -9.43
N LEU A 387 -9.50 6.50 -10.58
CA LEU A 387 -9.82 7.84 -11.06
C LEU A 387 -11.34 8.06 -11.23
N VAL A 388 -12.05 7.07 -11.76
CA VAL A 388 -13.52 7.13 -11.89
C VAL A 388 -14.18 7.19 -10.52
N VAL A 389 -13.75 6.34 -9.57
CA VAL A 389 -14.32 6.34 -8.21
C VAL A 389 -14.07 7.68 -7.53
N GLN A 390 -12.84 8.20 -7.60
CA GLN A 390 -12.45 9.49 -7.02
C GLN A 390 -13.35 10.62 -7.53
N ALA A 391 -13.45 10.77 -8.84
CA ALA A 391 -14.21 11.87 -9.45
C ALA A 391 -15.70 11.79 -9.08
N VAL A 392 -16.30 10.61 -9.22
CA VAL A 392 -17.74 10.43 -9.03
C VAL A 392 -18.13 10.54 -7.56
N VAL A 393 -17.37 9.91 -6.66
CA VAL A 393 -17.68 9.96 -5.22
C VAL A 393 -17.45 11.36 -4.67
N HIS A 394 -16.38 12.05 -5.07
CA HIS A 394 -16.13 13.42 -4.65
C HIS A 394 -17.23 14.39 -5.10
N ASP A 395 -17.77 14.21 -6.32
CA ASP A 395 -18.92 14.98 -6.77
C ASP A 395 -20.17 14.76 -5.90
N ALA A 396 -20.36 13.51 -5.42
CA ALA A 396 -21.46 13.21 -4.50
C ALA A 396 -21.23 13.83 -3.11
N LEU A 397 -20.00 13.72 -2.55
CA LEU A 397 -19.64 14.30 -1.26
C LEU A 397 -19.79 15.84 -1.25
N THR A 398 -19.48 16.49 -2.37
CA THR A 398 -19.62 17.95 -2.52
C THR A 398 -21.05 18.40 -2.84
N GLY A 399 -22.01 17.47 -2.98
CA GLY A 399 -23.41 17.75 -3.26
C GLY A 399 -23.73 18.07 -4.72
N ARG A 400 -22.80 17.81 -5.65
CA ARG A 400 -23.01 18.02 -7.10
C ARG A 400 -23.93 16.97 -7.71
N GLN A 401 -24.05 15.82 -7.08
CA GLN A 401 -24.96 14.74 -7.48
C GLN A 401 -25.47 13.96 -6.27
N SER A 402 -26.59 13.26 -6.44
CA SER A 402 -27.13 12.38 -5.40
C SER A 402 -26.31 11.07 -5.30
N PRO A 403 -26.37 10.33 -4.18
CA PRO A 403 -25.78 8.99 -4.08
C PRO A 403 -26.29 8.03 -5.17
N ASP A 404 -27.56 8.09 -5.52
CA ASP A 404 -28.18 7.28 -6.57
C ASP A 404 -27.62 7.60 -7.96
N ASP A 405 -27.44 8.89 -8.27
CA ASP A 405 -26.83 9.33 -9.52
C ASP A 405 -25.36 8.94 -9.58
N ALA A 406 -24.64 9.07 -8.46
CA ALA A 406 -23.25 8.67 -8.35
C ALA A 406 -23.06 7.17 -8.64
N VAL A 407 -23.89 6.31 -8.06
CA VAL A 407 -23.83 4.86 -8.30
C VAL A 407 -24.13 4.50 -9.75
N ARG A 408 -25.14 5.12 -10.36
CA ARG A 408 -25.43 4.92 -11.81
C ARG A 408 -24.29 5.39 -12.70
N ARG A 409 -23.70 6.53 -12.39
CA ARG A 409 -22.54 7.07 -13.11
C ARG A 409 -21.32 6.18 -12.96
N LEU A 410 -21.01 5.71 -11.74
CA LEU A 410 -19.95 4.72 -11.49
C LEU A 410 -20.14 3.48 -12.37
N ALA A 411 -21.34 2.90 -12.39
CA ALA A 411 -21.62 1.71 -13.18
C ALA A 411 -21.36 1.94 -14.67
N THR A 412 -21.77 3.10 -15.20
CA THR A 412 -21.59 3.46 -16.61
C THR A 412 -20.13 3.67 -16.96
N GLU A 413 -19.39 4.48 -16.18
CA GLU A 413 -18.01 4.83 -16.47
C GLU A 413 -17.08 3.64 -16.24
N LEU A 414 -17.29 2.83 -15.18
CA LEU A 414 -16.51 1.62 -14.94
C LEU A 414 -16.76 0.57 -16.03
N ALA A 415 -17.98 0.47 -16.57
CA ALA A 415 -18.23 -0.42 -17.71
C ALA A 415 -17.48 0.01 -18.99
N ALA A 416 -17.17 1.29 -19.17
CA ALA A 416 -16.31 1.75 -20.25
C ALA A 416 -14.84 1.40 -20.03
N VAL A 417 -14.38 1.41 -18.77
CA VAL A 417 -13.01 1.01 -18.40
C VAL A 417 -12.81 -0.50 -18.57
N THR A 418 -13.75 -1.32 -18.10
CA THR A 418 -13.62 -2.79 -18.09
C THR A 418 -13.79 -3.45 -19.46
N ARG A 419 -14.46 -2.79 -20.41
CA ARG A 419 -14.70 -3.33 -21.79
C ARG A 419 -13.51 -3.14 -22.73
N ARG A 420 -12.56 -2.29 -22.44
CA ARG A 420 -11.38 -2.01 -23.25
C ARG A 420 -10.22 -2.92 -22.87
#